data_6d9b9347353e9ddab4b0e86cab4a8f2f
#
_entry.id   6d9b9347353e9ddab4b0e86cab4a8f2f
#
_cell.length_a   1.000
_cell.length_b   1.000
_cell.length_c   1.000
_cell.angle_alpha   90.00
_cell.angle_beta   90.00
_cell.angle_gamma   90.00
#
_symmetry.space_group_name_H-M   'P 1'
#
loop_
_entity.id
_entity.type
_entity.pdbx_description
1 polymer ?
#
loop_
_entity_poly.entity_id
_entity_poly.type
_entity_poly.pdbx_seq_one_letter_code
_entity_poly.pdbx_strand_id
1 'polypeptide(L)'
;IGNDKADLGMSGGAYITLYVVVPFLIYAAALTGTLVALKKNKLTDNGADWLVSLMMFTVLAVPAFEHYNSIILVLMPTIAIVITAIFANQNITIVIALLASASLIINEILLHHLYDWTQMRFSGYVVTSFVLVFILTFVTCLLNMHTKELMESIGNFTVRQMNLMTELRKDPLTGLYNRRSFEESLEKHYPYIAYADAFHSTRSRLLPV
;
A
#
# COMPACT_ATOMS: atom_id res chain seq x y z
N ILE A 1 -8.25 -31.71 -6.41
CA ILE A 1 -7.34 -31.73 -5.21
C ILE A 1 -6.83 -33.17 -4.92
N GLY A 2 -7.40 -34.18 -5.50
CA GLY A 2 -7.05 -35.60 -5.22
C GLY A 2 -5.94 -36.21 -6.07
N ASN A 3 -5.69 -35.71 -7.26
CA ASN A 3 -4.78 -36.33 -8.23
C ASN A 3 -3.31 -35.90 -8.13
N ASP A 4 -3.04 -34.70 -7.62
CA ASP A 4 -1.68 -34.12 -7.59
C ASP A 4 -0.70 -34.91 -6.70
N LYS A 5 -1.22 -35.62 -5.67
CA LYS A 5 -0.38 -36.45 -4.79
C LYS A 5 0.12 -37.70 -5.48
N ALA A 6 -0.69 -38.29 -6.35
CA ALA A 6 -0.39 -39.54 -7.04
C ALA A 6 0.64 -39.31 -8.17
N ASP A 7 0.56 -38.16 -8.83
CA ASP A 7 1.41 -37.84 -9.98
C ASP A 7 2.84 -37.43 -9.56
N LEU A 8 3.06 -36.91 -8.33
CA LEU A 8 4.38 -36.49 -7.87
C LEU A 8 5.12 -37.55 -7.04
N GLY A 9 4.52 -38.72 -6.75
CA GLY A 9 5.13 -39.80 -5.97
C GLY A 9 5.55 -39.39 -4.54
N MET A 10 5.03 -38.25 -4.03
CA MET A 10 5.41 -37.69 -2.74
C MET A 10 4.70 -38.35 -1.56
N SER A 11 5.41 -38.55 -0.46
CA SER A 11 4.78 -38.92 0.80
C SER A 11 3.84 -37.83 1.31
N GLY A 12 2.75 -38.21 2.03
CA GLY A 12 1.78 -37.26 2.55
C GLY A 12 2.41 -36.17 3.45
N GLY A 13 3.48 -36.51 4.18
CA GLY A 13 4.22 -35.56 5.01
C GLY A 13 5.02 -34.55 4.16
N ALA A 14 5.69 -34.99 3.12
CA ALA A 14 6.42 -34.11 2.21
C ALA A 14 5.48 -33.13 1.49
N TYR A 15 4.31 -33.60 1.09
CA TYR A 15 3.29 -32.76 0.47
C TYR A 15 2.82 -31.63 1.42
N ILE A 16 2.44 -31.97 2.66
CA ILE A 16 2.01 -30.97 3.66
C ILE A 16 3.14 -29.98 3.95
N THR A 17 4.38 -30.46 4.09
CA THR A 17 5.51 -29.58 4.36
C THR A 17 5.73 -28.60 3.20
N LEU A 18 5.73 -29.06 1.96
CA LEU A 18 6.05 -28.23 0.80
C LEU A 18 4.92 -27.26 0.44
N TYR A 19 3.66 -27.71 0.46
CA TYR A 19 2.51 -26.94 -0.02
C TYR A 19 1.71 -26.24 1.07
N VAL A 20 2.02 -26.43 2.36
CA VAL A 20 1.32 -25.77 3.46
C VAL A 20 2.31 -25.07 4.38
N VAL A 21 3.32 -25.80 4.89
CA VAL A 21 4.21 -25.24 5.92
C VAL A 21 5.18 -24.22 5.32
N VAL A 22 5.82 -24.54 4.18
CA VAL A 22 6.80 -23.62 3.56
C VAL A 22 6.14 -22.31 3.13
N PRO A 23 5.01 -22.29 2.41
CA PRO A 23 4.31 -21.05 2.07
C PRO A 23 3.87 -20.26 3.27
N PHE A 24 3.32 -20.92 4.28
CA PHE A 24 2.94 -20.25 5.52
C PHE A 24 4.14 -19.53 6.19
N LEU A 25 5.31 -20.18 6.22
CA LEU A 25 6.53 -19.56 6.76
C LEU A 25 6.99 -18.37 5.92
N ILE A 26 6.90 -18.46 4.59
CA ILE A 26 7.23 -17.35 3.68
C ILE A 26 6.28 -16.17 3.94
N TYR A 27 4.97 -16.38 4.04
CA TYR A 27 4.02 -15.34 4.35
C TYR A 27 4.25 -14.71 5.73
N ALA A 28 4.45 -15.55 6.74
CA ALA A 28 4.73 -15.09 8.10
C ALA A 28 6.01 -14.24 8.15
N ALA A 29 7.07 -14.66 7.47
CA ALA A 29 8.33 -13.93 7.38
C ALA A 29 8.17 -12.60 6.61
N ALA A 30 7.47 -12.59 5.48
CA ALA A 30 7.21 -11.40 4.69
C ALA A 30 6.39 -10.35 5.47
N LEU A 31 5.30 -10.78 6.11
CA LEU A 31 4.42 -9.91 6.89
C LEU A 31 5.11 -9.37 8.15
N THR A 32 5.71 -10.26 8.94
CA THR A 32 6.39 -9.85 10.18
C THR A 32 7.62 -9.00 9.91
N GLY A 33 8.42 -9.35 8.89
CA GLY A 33 9.57 -8.56 8.45
C GLY A 33 9.17 -7.14 8.03
N THR A 34 8.13 -7.02 7.24
CA THR A 34 7.57 -5.73 6.81
C THR A 34 7.06 -4.91 7.99
N LEU A 35 6.27 -5.51 8.89
CA LEU A 35 5.75 -4.83 10.07
C LEU A 35 6.87 -4.33 11.00
N VAL A 36 7.90 -5.16 11.24
CA VAL A 36 9.04 -4.78 12.07
C VAL A 36 9.84 -3.65 11.43
N ALA A 37 10.07 -3.70 10.12
CA ALA A 37 10.79 -2.67 9.39
C ALA A 37 10.05 -1.32 9.42
N LEU A 38 8.73 -1.33 9.19
CA LEU A 38 7.89 -0.13 9.27
C LEU A 38 7.83 0.44 10.69
N LYS A 39 7.70 -0.41 11.71
CA LYS A 39 7.62 0.03 13.12
C LYS A 39 8.93 0.67 13.62
N LYS A 40 10.08 0.27 13.08
CA LYS A 40 11.38 0.86 13.45
C LYS A 40 11.57 2.30 12.97
N ASN A 41 10.68 2.82 12.14
CA ASN A 41 10.64 4.22 11.64
C ASN A 41 11.98 4.71 11.06
N LYS A 42 12.81 3.81 10.54
CA LYS A 42 14.11 4.12 9.93
C LYS A 42 14.07 4.20 8.41
N LEU A 43 12.92 3.83 7.83
CA LEU A 43 12.70 3.86 6.39
C LEU A 43 12.22 5.26 5.97
N THR A 44 12.74 5.72 4.84
CA THR A 44 12.12 6.86 4.13
C THR A 44 10.75 6.43 3.59
N ASP A 45 9.85 7.39 3.35
CA ASP A 45 8.52 7.10 2.79
C ASP A 45 8.64 6.25 1.53
N ASN A 46 9.53 6.61 0.61
CA ASN A 46 9.81 5.83 -0.59
C ASN A 46 10.32 4.41 -0.27
N GLY A 47 11.12 4.23 0.78
CA GLY A 47 11.59 2.91 1.22
C GLY A 47 10.47 2.03 1.78
N ALA A 48 9.50 2.63 2.45
CA ALA A 48 8.30 1.95 2.92
C ALA A 48 7.42 1.45 1.75
N ASP A 49 7.23 2.29 0.72
CA ASP A 49 6.47 1.94 -0.48
C ASP A 49 7.09 0.75 -1.23
N TRP A 50 8.42 0.75 -1.39
CA TRP A 50 9.15 -0.37 -1.96
C TRP A 50 8.96 -1.66 -1.17
N LEU A 51 9.09 -1.59 0.15
CA LEU A 51 8.98 -2.74 1.03
C LEU A 51 7.57 -3.35 0.98
N VAL A 52 6.54 -2.51 1.03
CA VAL A 52 5.13 -2.95 0.94
C VAL A 52 4.83 -3.56 -0.41
N SER A 53 5.31 -2.96 -1.50
CA SER A 53 5.12 -3.48 -2.87
C SER A 53 5.77 -4.86 -3.06
N LEU A 54 6.99 -5.04 -2.58
CA LEU A 54 7.69 -6.33 -2.63
C LEU A 54 7.00 -7.39 -1.75
N MET A 55 6.51 -7.01 -0.58
CA MET A 55 5.72 -7.91 0.28
C MET A 55 4.44 -8.34 -0.41
N MET A 56 3.68 -7.41 -1.00
CA MET A 56 2.47 -7.73 -1.76
C MET A 56 2.75 -8.63 -2.95
N PHE A 57 3.82 -8.36 -3.71
CA PHE A 57 4.27 -9.24 -4.79
C PHE A 57 4.57 -10.65 -4.27
N THR A 58 5.32 -10.79 -3.17
CA THR A 58 5.66 -12.10 -2.59
C THR A 58 4.40 -12.88 -2.20
N VAL A 59 3.45 -12.22 -1.54
CA VAL A 59 2.17 -12.84 -1.12
C VAL A 59 1.37 -13.36 -2.32
N LEU A 60 1.39 -12.64 -3.44
CA LEU A 60 0.66 -13.03 -4.65
C LEU A 60 1.43 -14.02 -5.55
N ALA A 61 2.78 -14.01 -5.48
CA ALA A 61 3.62 -14.90 -6.28
C ALA A 61 3.66 -16.33 -5.72
N VAL A 62 3.66 -16.49 -4.39
CA VAL A 62 3.76 -17.85 -3.78
C VAL A 62 2.63 -18.77 -4.22
N PRO A 63 1.33 -18.39 -4.21
CA PRO A 63 0.26 -19.28 -4.71
C PRO A 63 0.40 -19.63 -6.19
N ALA A 64 0.99 -18.71 -6.99
CA ALA A 64 1.23 -18.95 -8.40
C ALA A 64 2.23 -20.11 -8.63
N PHE A 65 3.25 -20.20 -7.79
CA PHE A 65 4.23 -21.31 -7.86
C PHE A 65 3.70 -22.62 -7.28
N GLU A 66 2.82 -22.54 -6.26
CA GLU A 66 2.22 -23.73 -5.66
C GLU A 66 1.20 -24.41 -6.56
N HIS A 67 0.44 -23.61 -7.28
CA HIS A 67 -0.68 -24.05 -8.08
C HIS A 67 -0.50 -23.68 -9.55
N TYR A 68 0.68 -24.01 -10.10
CA TYR A 68 1.03 -23.75 -11.50
C TYR A 68 0.06 -24.37 -12.52
N ASN A 69 -0.78 -25.35 -12.11
CA ASN A 69 -1.85 -25.91 -12.93
C ASN A 69 -3.07 -25.00 -13.08
N SER A 70 -3.22 -24.02 -12.21
CA SER A 70 -4.37 -23.12 -12.22
C SER A 70 -3.99 -21.80 -12.88
N ILE A 71 -4.48 -21.55 -14.08
CA ILE A 71 -4.22 -20.31 -14.82
C ILE A 71 -4.58 -19.06 -14.02
N ILE A 72 -5.62 -19.13 -13.18
CA ILE A 72 -6.05 -18.01 -12.34
C ILE A 72 -4.97 -17.69 -11.31
N LEU A 73 -4.39 -18.70 -10.68
CA LEU A 73 -3.37 -18.52 -9.63
C LEU A 73 -2.03 -18.10 -10.23
N VAL A 74 -1.68 -18.63 -11.42
CA VAL A 74 -0.47 -18.21 -12.15
C VAL A 74 -0.50 -16.72 -12.50
N LEU A 75 -1.68 -16.15 -12.73
CA LEU A 75 -1.84 -14.72 -13.03
C LEU A 75 -1.87 -13.82 -11.77
N MET A 76 -1.94 -14.37 -10.55
CA MET A 76 -1.99 -13.58 -9.30
C MET A 76 -0.85 -12.53 -9.17
N PRO A 77 0.41 -12.82 -9.54
CA PRO A 77 1.48 -11.82 -9.45
C PRO A 77 1.21 -10.54 -10.25
N THR A 78 0.37 -10.61 -11.31
CA THR A 78 0.03 -9.44 -12.13
C THR A 78 -0.86 -8.45 -11.38
N ILE A 79 -1.61 -8.90 -10.39
CA ILE A 79 -2.45 -8.04 -9.52
C ILE A 79 -1.55 -7.10 -8.71
N ALA A 80 -0.35 -7.54 -8.32
CA ALA A 80 0.60 -6.70 -7.62
C ALA A 80 0.95 -5.43 -8.41
N ILE A 81 0.97 -5.49 -9.75
CA ILE A 81 1.23 -4.34 -10.62
C ILE A 81 0.17 -3.27 -10.38
N VAL A 82 -1.11 -3.65 -10.36
CA VAL A 82 -2.24 -2.71 -10.18
C VAL A 82 -2.22 -2.08 -8.78
N ILE A 83 -1.85 -2.86 -7.76
CA ILE A 83 -1.75 -2.36 -6.38
C ILE A 83 -0.70 -1.25 -6.27
N THR A 84 0.38 -1.29 -7.07
CA THR A 84 1.41 -0.24 -7.03
C THR A 84 0.92 1.15 -7.46
N ALA A 85 -0.28 1.25 -8.09
CA ALA A 85 -0.89 2.53 -8.41
C ALA A 85 -1.14 3.43 -7.17
N ILE A 86 -1.32 2.80 -6.00
CA ILE A 86 -1.55 3.50 -4.72
C ILE A 86 -0.36 4.41 -4.35
N PHE A 87 0.86 3.99 -4.72
CA PHE A 87 2.09 4.70 -4.36
C PHE A 87 2.45 5.84 -5.33
N ALA A 88 1.73 5.97 -6.44
CA ALA A 88 1.99 6.96 -7.50
C ALA A 88 3.47 7.01 -7.96
N ASN A 89 4.18 5.86 -7.89
CA ASN A 89 5.60 5.73 -8.19
C ASN A 89 5.82 4.78 -9.37
N GLN A 90 6.16 5.34 -10.53
CA GLN A 90 6.36 4.58 -11.77
C GLN A 90 7.50 3.55 -11.67
N ASN A 91 8.58 3.87 -10.94
CA ASN A 91 9.73 2.96 -10.80
C ASN A 91 9.34 1.68 -10.07
N ILE A 92 8.52 1.80 -9.03
CA ILE A 92 7.98 0.66 -8.29
C ILE A 92 7.13 -0.21 -9.23
N THR A 93 6.23 0.40 -9.98
CA THR A 93 5.36 -0.30 -10.94
C THR A 93 6.17 -1.08 -11.98
N ILE A 94 7.19 -0.45 -12.57
CA ILE A 94 8.03 -1.09 -13.59
C ILE A 94 8.78 -2.30 -13.00
N VAL A 95 9.37 -2.16 -11.81
CA VAL A 95 10.11 -3.26 -11.19
C VAL A 95 9.16 -4.42 -10.80
N ILE A 96 8.00 -4.12 -10.24
CA ILE A 96 7.00 -5.16 -9.94
C ILE A 96 6.49 -5.83 -11.22
N ALA A 97 6.31 -5.11 -12.32
CA ALA A 97 5.95 -5.67 -13.61
C ALA A 97 7.03 -6.61 -14.17
N LEU A 98 8.31 -6.25 -14.01
CA LEU A 98 9.43 -7.13 -14.39
C LEU A 98 9.46 -8.40 -13.53
N LEU A 99 9.26 -8.28 -12.23
CA LEU A 99 9.18 -9.43 -11.32
C LEU A 99 7.98 -10.33 -11.64
N ALA A 100 6.81 -9.75 -11.94
CA ALA A 100 5.63 -10.50 -12.36
C ALA A 100 5.87 -11.22 -13.69
N SER A 101 6.51 -10.57 -14.66
CA SER A 101 6.89 -11.19 -15.93
C SER A 101 7.86 -12.37 -15.73
N ALA A 102 8.86 -12.20 -14.87
CA ALA A 102 9.80 -13.26 -14.52
C ALA A 102 9.09 -14.46 -13.84
N SER A 103 8.18 -14.17 -12.90
CA SER A 103 7.35 -15.19 -12.25
C SER A 103 6.52 -16.00 -13.26
N LEU A 104 5.88 -15.31 -14.23
CA LEU A 104 5.11 -15.97 -15.29
C LEU A 104 6.01 -16.87 -16.16
N ILE A 105 7.18 -16.39 -16.58
CA ILE A 105 8.13 -17.18 -17.37
C ILE A 105 8.56 -18.44 -16.62
N ILE A 106 8.89 -18.33 -15.33
CA ILE A 106 9.29 -19.46 -14.51
C ILE A 106 8.15 -20.48 -14.40
N ASN A 107 6.92 -20.02 -14.16
CA ASN A 107 5.76 -20.90 -14.09
C ASN A 107 5.49 -21.61 -15.42
N GLU A 108 5.64 -20.91 -16.56
CA GLU A 108 5.47 -21.49 -17.88
C GLU A 108 6.54 -22.56 -18.20
N ILE A 109 7.80 -22.32 -17.81
CA ILE A 109 8.89 -23.29 -17.96
C ILE A 109 8.62 -24.53 -17.10
N LEU A 110 8.18 -24.34 -15.84
CA LEU A 110 7.80 -25.42 -14.94
C LEU A 110 6.67 -26.25 -15.53
N LEU A 111 5.64 -25.61 -16.04
CA LEU A 111 4.49 -26.25 -16.64
C LEU A 111 4.88 -27.07 -17.89
N HIS A 112 5.75 -26.51 -18.73
CA HIS A 112 6.24 -27.18 -19.92
C HIS A 112 7.10 -28.43 -19.61
N HIS A 113 7.90 -28.35 -18.52
CA HIS A 113 8.75 -29.48 -18.11
C HIS A 113 7.97 -30.63 -17.46
N LEU A 114 6.89 -30.30 -16.74
CA LEU A 114 6.13 -31.29 -15.97
C LEU A 114 4.96 -31.91 -16.75
N TYR A 115 4.44 -31.20 -17.72
CA TYR A 115 3.33 -31.63 -18.55
C TYR A 115 3.76 -31.54 -20.01
N ASP A 116 3.68 -32.64 -20.73
CA ASP A 116 4.01 -32.75 -22.16
C ASP A 116 3.00 -31.94 -23.01
N TRP A 117 3.01 -30.62 -22.82
CA TRP A 117 2.08 -29.71 -23.49
C TRP A 117 2.47 -29.54 -24.95
N THR A 118 1.47 -29.60 -25.83
CA THR A 118 1.70 -29.33 -27.26
C THR A 118 2.24 -27.89 -27.39
N GLN A 119 3.29 -27.73 -28.17
CA GLN A 119 4.02 -26.49 -28.41
C GLN A 119 3.09 -25.30 -28.79
N MET A 120 1.95 -25.59 -29.40
CA MET A 120 0.97 -24.58 -29.80
C MET A 120 0.16 -24.01 -28.63
N ARG A 121 -0.14 -24.80 -27.59
CA ARG A 121 -0.80 -24.30 -26.37
C ARG A 121 0.15 -23.48 -25.53
N PHE A 122 1.38 -23.93 -25.38
CA PHE A 122 2.42 -23.22 -24.64
C PHE A 122 2.64 -21.82 -25.21
N SER A 123 2.85 -21.65 -26.51
CA SER A 123 3.06 -20.33 -27.12
C SER A 123 1.86 -19.40 -26.95
N GLY A 124 0.64 -19.93 -27.00
CA GLY A 124 -0.58 -19.12 -26.78
C GLY A 124 -0.67 -18.54 -25.37
N TYR A 125 -0.36 -19.34 -24.34
CA TYR A 125 -0.37 -18.84 -22.95
C TYR A 125 0.71 -17.81 -22.70
N VAL A 126 1.94 -18.05 -23.16
CA VAL A 126 3.05 -17.11 -23.03
C VAL A 126 2.70 -15.76 -23.64
N VAL A 127 2.20 -15.75 -24.88
CA VAL A 127 1.81 -14.49 -25.56
C VAL A 127 0.70 -13.78 -24.80
N THR A 128 -0.34 -14.51 -24.37
CA THR A 128 -1.47 -13.92 -23.65
C THR A 128 -1.02 -13.31 -22.31
N SER A 129 -0.15 -13.99 -21.57
CA SER A 129 0.40 -13.52 -20.29
C SER A 129 1.22 -12.24 -20.46
N PHE A 130 2.08 -12.17 -21.48
CA PHE A 130 2.84 -10.96 -21.77
C PHE A 130 1.97 -9.79 -22.21
N VAL A 131 0.97 -10.02 -23.05
CA VAL A 131 0.01 -8.98 -23.44
C VAL A 131 -0.74 -8.45 -22.22
N LEU A 132 -1.17 -9.34 -21.32
CA LEU A 132 -1.84 -8.94 -20.08
C LEU A 132 -0.93 -8.08 -19.18
N VAL A 133 0.31 -8.51 -18.93
CA VAL A 133 1.27 -7.73 -18.14
C VAL A 133 1.52 -6.37 -18.77
N PHE A 134 1.70 -6.31 -20.08
CA PHE A 134 1.90 -5.05 -20.80
C PHE A 134 0.71 -4.11 -20.63
N ILE A 135 -0.52 -4.59 -20.83
CA ILE A 135 -1.74 -3.79 -20.66
C ILE A 135 -1.87 -3.30 -19.21
N LEU A 136 -1.70 -4.18 -18.22
CA LEU A 136 -1.81 -3.82 -16.81
C LEU A 136 -0.74 -2.80 -16.42
N THR A 137 0.50 -2.99 -16.86
CA THR A 137 1.59 -2.03 -16.59
C THR A 137 1.28 -0.67 -17.20
N PHE A 138 0.82 -0.63 -18.45
CA PHE A 138 0.47 0.61 -19.13
C PHE A 138 -0.66 1.35 -18.42
N VAL A 139 -1.76 0.66 -18.09
CA VAL A 139 -2.88 1.23 -17.33
C VAL A 139 -2.44 1.73 -15.96
N THR A 140 -1.61 0.96 -15.26
CA THR A 140 -1.11 1.36 -13.93
C THR A 140 -0.20 2.58 -14.02
N CYS A 141 0.64 2.69 -15.05
CA CYS A 141 1.45 3.89 -15.27
C CYS A 141 0.59 5.14 -15.52
N LEU A 142 -0.50 5.01 -16.29
CA LEU A 142 -1.45 6.11 -16.48
C LEU A 142 -2.13 6.49 -15.15
N LEU A 143 -2.55 5.51 -14.36
CA LEU A 143 -3.12 5.75 -13.03
C LEU A 143 -2.13 6.46 -12.10
N ASN A 144 -0.87 6.06 -12.10
CA ASN A 144 0.19 6.71 -11.32
C ASN A 144 0.37 8.18 -11.69
N MET A 145 0.38 8.50 -12.99
CA MET A 145 0.45 9.88 -13.44
C MET A 145 -0.74 10.68 -12.92
N HIS A 146 -1.95 10.16 -13.09
CA HIS A 146 -3.16 10.82 -12.63
C HIS A 146 -3.23 10.97 -11.11
N THR A 147 -2.83 9.94 -10.36
CA THR A 147 -2.78 9.99 -8.88
C THR A 147 -1.79 11.04 -8.41
N LYS A 148 -0.64 11.16 -9.07
CA LYS A 148 0.36 12.20 -8.74
C LYS A 148 -0.20 13.61 -8.96
N GLU A 149 -0.85 13.86 -10.10
CA GLU A 149 -1.49 15.14 -10.39
C GLU A 149 -2.57 15.49 -9.35
N LEU A 150 -3.39 14.51 -8.96
CA LEU A 150 -4.40 14.69 -7.91
C LEU A 150 -3.76 15.03 -6.56
N MET A 151 -2.71 14.34 -6.14
CA MET A 151 -2.00 14.63 -4.89
C MET A 151 -1.40 16.03 -4.88
N GLU A 152 -0.78 16.46 -5.98
CA GLU A 152 -0.25 17.82 -6.13
C GLU A 152 -1.38 18.87 -6.06
N SER A 153 -2.51 18.61 -6.70
CA SER A 153 -3.68 19.49 -6.66
C SER A 153 -4.25 19.63 -5.26
N ILE A 154 -4.40 18.50 -4.52
CA ILE A 154 -4.87 18.49 -3.12
C ILE A 154 -3.88 19.23 -2.22
N GLY A 155 -2.57 19.01 -2.40
CA GLY A 155 -1.53 19.71 -1.65
C GLY A 155 -1.62 21.23 -1.85
N ASN A 156 -1.72 21.68 -3.09
CA ASN A 156 -1.86 23.10 -3.42
C ASN A 156 -3.15 23.70 -2.85
N PHE A 157 -4.26 22.96 -2.88
CA PHE A 157 -5.52 23.40 -2.28
C PHE A 157 -5.41 23.53 -0.77
N THR A 158 -4.76 22.59 -0.09
CA THR A 158 -4.54 22.63 1.36
C THR A 158 -3.68 23.82 1.78
N VAL A 159 -2.59 24.08 1.06
CA VAL A 159 -1.74 25.26 1.30
C VAL A 159 -2.52 26.56 1.10
N ARG A 160 -3.33 26.64 0.04
CA ARG A 160 -4.18 27.80 -0.23
C ARG A 160 -5.21 28.02 0.88
N GLN A 161 -5.85 26.96 1.37
CA GLN A 161 -6.77 27.05 2.52
C GLN A 161 -6.06 27.53 3.80
N MET A 162 -4.86 27.01 4.09
CA MET A 162 -4.08 27.46 5.26
C MET A 162 -3.72 28.95 5.16
N ASN A 163 -3.32 29.42 3.97
CA ASN A 163 -3.00 30.82 3.75
C ASN A 163 -4.25 31.71 3.94
N LEU A 164 -5.38 31.35 3.37
CA LEU A 164 -6.64 32.06 3.57
C LEU A 164 -7.08 32.08 5.03
N MET A 165 -6.95 30.97 5.75
CA MET A 165 -7.24 30.95 7.20
C MET A 165 -6.28 31.85 7.98
N THR A 166 -5.01 31.93 7.59
CA THR A 166 -4.03 32.80 8.23
C THR A 166 -4.34 34.28 7.96
N GLU A 167 -4.74 34.62 6.74
CA GLU A 167 -5.19 35.97 6.39
C GLU A 167 -6.46 36.37 7.16
N LEU A 168 -7.44 35.46 7.25
CA LEU A 168 -8.68 35.72 8.01
C LEU A 168 -8.46 35.87 9.53
N ARG A 169 -7.34 35.39 10.06
CA ARG A 169 -6.98 35.57 11.49
C ARG A 169 -6.42 36.93 11.82
N LYS A 170 -5.96 37.66 10.81
CA LYS A 170 -5.39 39.00 11.00
C LYS A 170 -6.37 40.07 10.56
N ASP A 171 -6.39 41.19 11.30
CA ASP A 171 -7.09 42.39 10.89
C ASP A 171 -6.33 43.04 9.72
N PRO A 172 -6.98 43.31 8.56
CA PRO A 172 -6.31 43.82 7.38
C PRO A 172 -5.75 45.26 7.55
N LEU A 173 -6.22 46.00 8.51
CA LEU A 173 -5.78 47.41 8.77
C LEU A 173 -4.59 47.48 9.71
N THR A 174 -4.59 46.63 10.75
CA THR A 174 -3.58 46.69 11.81
C THR A 174 -2.53 45.59 11.72
N GLY A 175 -2.77 44.53 10.94
CA GLY A 175 -1.92 43.32 10.84
C GLY A 175 -1.90 42.48 12.12
N LEU A 176 -2.65 42.84 13.14
CA LEU A 176 -2.77 42.10 14.39
C LEU A 176 -3.81 40.98 14.25
N TYR A 177 -3.75 40.00 15.16
CA TYR A 177 -4.79 38.99 15.24
C TYR A 177 -6.15 39.66 15.51
N ASN A 178 -7.16 39.23 14.75
CA ASN A 178 -8.52 39.71 15.03
C ASN A 178 -9.00 39.16 16.39
N ARG A 179 -9.99 39.84 16.97
CA ARG A 179 -10.51 39.52 18.31
C ARG A 179 -10.86 38.06 18.50
N ARG A 180 -11.49 37.45 17.51
CA ARG A 180 -11.90 36.04 17.56
C ARG A 180 -10.68 35.11 17.62
N SER A 181 -9.66 35.30 16.78
CA SER A 181 -8.43 34.53 16.79
C SER A 181 -7.61 34.68 18.03
N PHE A 182 -7.68 35.87 18.66
CA PHE A 182 -7.06 36.14 19.96
C PHE A 182 -7.78 35.34 21.06
N GLU A 183 -9.12 35.38 21.11
CA GLU A 183 -9.93 34.63 22.07
C GLU A 183 -9.70 33.10 21.93
N GLU A 184 -9.71 32.54 20.70
CA GLU A 184 -9.40 31.13 20.44
C GLU A 184 -7.98 30.75 20.89
N SER A 185 -7.01 31.65 20.73
CA SER A 185 -5.63 31.41 21.17
C SER A 185 -5.50 31.46 22.69
N LEU A 186 -6.24 32.31 23.34
CA LEU A 186 -6.31 32.37 24.81
C LEU A 186 -6.90 31.09 25.40
N GLU A 187 -8.02 30.62 24.87
CA GLU A 187 -8.65 29.35 25.30
C GLU A 187 -7.71 28.18 25.16
N LYS A 188 -6.97 28.12 24.06
CA LYS A 188 -6.06 27.01 23.77
C LYS A 188 -4.82 26.96 24.65
N HIS A 189 -4.25 28.16 24.96
CA HIS A 189 -2.97 28.23 25.67
C HIS A 189 -3.13 28.50 27.17
N TYR A 190 -4.27 29.03 27.61
CA TYR A 190 -4.57 29.37 28.99
C TYR A 190 -5.91 28.79 29.47
N PRO A 191 -6.09 27.48 29.45
CA PRO A 191 -7.35 26.87 29.93
C PRO A 191 -7.66 27.22 31.40
N TYR A 192 -6.65 27.67 32.18
CA TYR A 192 -6.82 28.05 33.58
C TYR A 192 -7.36 29.49 33.79
N ILE A 193 -7.32 30.38 32.79
CA ILE A 193 -7.84 31.75 32.95
C ILE A 193 -9.37 31.71 33.05
N ALA A 194 -10.04 30.86 32.25
CA ALA A 194 -11.49 30.69 32.33
C ALA A 194 -11.94 30.17 33.72
N TYR A 195 -11.12 29.33 34.37
CA TYR A 195 -11.37 28.86 35.74
C TYR A 195 -11.16 29.98 36.78
N ALA A 196 -10.18 30.86 36.62
CA ALA A 196 -9.94 31.96 37.54
C ALA A 196 -11.09 32.98 37.55
N ASP A 197 -11.63 33.34 36.38
CA ASP A 197 -12.78 34.23 36.27
C ASP A 197 -14.07 33.60 36.84
N ALA A 198 -14.28 32.31 36.64
CA ALA A 198 -15.38 31.58 37.26
C ALA A 198 -15.26 31.58 38.81
N PHE A 199 -14.04 31.42 39.33
CA PHE A 199 -13.79 31.47 40.79
C PHE A 199 -13.99 32.86 41.38
N HIS A 200 -13.57 33.90 40.69
CA HIS A 200 -13.80 35.29 41.13
C HIS A 200 -15.28 35.67 41.09
N SER A 201 -16.02 35.26 40.07
CA SER A 201 -17.46 35.57 39.99
C SER A 201 -18.29 34.81 41.03
N THR A 202 -17.83 33.65 41.46
CA THR A 202 -18.50 32.88 42.53
C THR A 202 -18.20 33.43 43.90
N ARG A 203 -16.98 33.96 44.11
CA ARG A 203 -16.58 34.56 45.40
C ARG A 203 -17.28 35.92 45.67
N SER A 204 -17.54 36.72 44.64
CA SER A 204 -18.26 37.98 44.77
C SER A 204 -19.76 37.81 45.08
N ARG A 205 -20.34 36.61 44.85
CA ARG A 205 -21.74 36.30 45.21
C ARG A 205 -21.92 35.71 46.60
N LEU A 206 -20.84 35.37 47.29
CA LEU A 206 -20.87 34.70 48.59
C LEU A 206 -20.47 35.62 49.77
N LEU A 207 -20.26 36.92 49.54
CA LEU A 207 -20.06 37.91 50.63
C LEU A 207 -21.39 38.65 50.86
N PRO A 208 -22.14 38.32 51.92
CA PRO A 208 -23.28 39.16 52.34
C PRO A 208 -22.74 40.47 52.94
N VAL A 209 -23.40 41.57 52.58
CA VAL A 209 -23.23 42.89 53.17
C VAL A 209 -23.74 42.88 54.63
#